data_c131b3ba7407ef458c4452caf8506d43
#
_entry.id   c131b3ba7407ef458c4452caf8506d43
#
_cell.length_a   1.000
_cell.length_b   1.000
_cell.length_c   1.000
_cell.angle_alpha   90.00
_cell.angle_beta   90.00
_cell.angle_gamma   90.00
#
_symmetry.space_group_name_H-M   'P 1'
#
loop_
_entity.id
_entity.type
_entity.pdbx_description
1 polymer ?
#
loop_
_entity_poly.entity_id
_entity_poly.type
_entity_poly.pdbx_seq_one_letter_code
_entity_poly.pdbx_strand_id
1 'polypeptide(L)'
;MPKEALAHFRGVRERGAELYGEWQERPRATGREHPELAHELKRLIRRQLPHGWDKGVPRFHATGTMTATRKSSHAVLQWAAAKVPELVGGSADLAPSTLAVIDGADDVRPGAYAGRNLHFGVREHAMGAIVNGLTLHYLRAYGSTFLVFSDYMRGSIRLAALMGVPSIFVFTHDSIGLGEDGPTHQPIEQLAGLRAMPGLAVIRPAGANETALAWRYAIAAREHPSVLILSRQGVPTWNPAAVPDDAIERGAYVLRDSYREPHPPELILIATGSEVHMRKPPTCSRRRGSPPAS
;
A
#
# COMPACT_ATOMS: atom_id res chain seq x y z
N MET A 1 6.28 -29.36 42.68
CA MET A 1 5.09 -28.49 42.51
C MET A 1 4.01 -29.00 43.48
N PRO A 2 3.35 -28.13 44.25
CA PRO A 2 2.25 -28.55 45.14
C PRO A 2 1.12 -29.20 44.34
N LYS A 3 0.50 -30.24 44.90
CA LYS A 3 -0.55 -31.02 44.21
C LYS A 3 -1.75 -30.15 43.80
N GLU A 4 -2.11 -29.20 44.66
CA GLU A 4 -3.21 -28.26 44.42
C GLU A 4 -2.93 -27.33 43.23
N ALA A 5 -1.71 -26.79 43.11
CA ALA A 5 -1.29 -25.99 41.97
C ALA A 5 -1.32 -26.80 40.66
N LEU A 6 -0.85 -28.06 40.71
CA LEU A 6 -0.89 -28.95 39.57
C LEU A 6 -2.34 -29.25 39.13
N ALA A 7 -3.25 -29.51 40.08
CA ALA A 7 -4.66 -29.73 39.79
C ALA A 7 -5.31 -28.49 39.16
N HIS A 8 -5.00 -27.30 39.68
CA HIS A 8 -5.50 -26.03 39.13
C HIS A 8 -5.05 -25.83 37.67
N PHE A 9 -3.76 -26.02 37.37
CA PHE A 9 -3.25 -25.89 36.01
C PHE A 9 -3.78 -26.96 35.04
N ARG A 10 -4.00 -28.20 35.53
CA ARG A 10 -4.61 -29.25 34.71
C ARG A 10 -6.06 -28.95 34.32
N GLY A 11 -6.82 -28.26 35.18
CA GLY A 11 -8.15 -27.78 34.85
C GLY A 11 -8.24 -26.76 33.71
N VAL A 12 -7.11 -26.18 33.25
CA VAL A 12 -7.07 -25.29 32.08
C VAL A 12 -7.56 -26.01 30.82
N ARG A 13 -7.23 -27.30 30.67
CA ARG A 13 -7.65 -28.10 29.49
C ARG A 13 -9.17 -28.24 29.44
N GLU A 14 -9.82 -28.49 30.53
CA GLU A 14 -11.27 -28.68 30.61
C GLU A 14 -11.98 -27.37 30.35
N ARG A 15 -11.59 -26.30 31.05
CA ARG A 15 -12.13 -24.94 30.81
C ARG A 15 -11.90 -24.47 29.36
N GLY A 16 -10.72 -24.76 28.82
CA GLY A 16 -10.41 -24.40 27.43
C GLY A 16 -11.24 -25.18 26.42
N ALA A 17 -11.51 -26.45 26.67
CA ALA A 17 -12.36 -27.28 25.81
C ALA A 17 -13.83 -26.81 25.84
N GLU A 18 -14.34 -26.42 27.02
CA GLU A 18 -15.67 -25.85 27.17
C GLU A 18 -15.83 -24.55 26.41
N LEU A 19 -14.93 -23.57 26.65
CA LEU A 19 -14.92 -22.29 25.93
C LEU A 19 -14.77 -22.45 24.41
N TYR A 20 -13.97 -23.42 23.99
CA TYR A 20 -13.81 -23.71 22.57
C TYR A 20 -15.09 -24.33 21.98
N GLY A 21 -15.77 -25.19 22.72
CA GLY A 21 -17.07 -25.74 22.34
C GLY A 21 -18.12 -24.64 22.15
N GLU A 22 -18.25 -23.74 23.13
CA GLU A 22 -19.15 -22.59 23.02
C GLU A 22 -18.80 -21.69 21.83
N TRP A 23 -17.50 -21.42 21.62
CA TRP A 23 -17.04 -20.62 20.48
C TRP A 23 -17.40 -21.29 19.16
N GLN A 24 -17.29 -22.61 19.03
CA GLN A 24 -17.67 -23.34 17.82
C GLN A 24 -19.17 -23.29 17.53
N GLU A 25 -20.01 -23.29 18.55
CA GLU A 25 -21.46 -23.22 18.37
C GLU A 25 -21.94 -21.84 17.86
N ARG A 26 -21.28 -20.75 18.26
CA ARG A 26 -21.64 -19.40 17.81
C ARG A 26 -21.61 -19.24 16.28
N PRO A 27 -20.52 -19.57 15.55
CA PRO A 27 -20.51 -19.52 14.08
C PRO A 27 -21.52 -20.46 13.42
N ARG A 28 -21.81 -21.62 14.04
CA ARG A 28 -22.81 -22.57 13.54
C ARG A 28 -24.24 -22.00 13.67
N ALA A 29 -24.55 -21.38 14.80
CA ALA A 29 -25.82 -20.71 15.03
C ALA A 29 -26.00 -19.54 14.04
N THR A 30 -24.99 -18.65 13.96
CA THR A 30 -24.97 -17.55 12.98
C THR A 30 -25.14 -18.05 11.57
N GLY A 31 -24.53 -19.18 11.22
CA GLY A 31 -24.64 -19.77 9.88
C GLY A 31 -26.04 -20.32 9.55
N ARG A 32 -26.83 -20.69 10.56
CA ARG A 32 -28.24 -21.08 10.40
C ARG A 32 -29.17 -19.89 10.26
N GLU A 33 -28.93 -18.85 11.05
CA GLU A 33 -29.76 -17.64 11.08
C GLU A 33 -29.44 -16.65 9.96
N HIS A 34 -28.15 -16.53 9.59
CA HIS A 34 -27.62 -15.58 8.62
C HIS A 34 -26.61 -16.25 7.69
N PRO A 35 -27.07 -17.09 6.74
CA PRO A 35 -26.19 -17.88 5.86
C PRO A 35 -25.28 -17.01 4.98
N GLU A 36 -25.76 -15.84 4.54
CA GLU A 36 -24.99 -14.88 3.74
C GLU A 36 -23.82 -14.28 4.54
N LEU A 37 -24.02 -13.92 5.83
CA LEU A 37 -22.97 -13.41 6.69
C LEU A 37 -21.93 -14.49 7.03
N ALA A 38 -22.40 -15.73 7.22
CA ALA A 38 -21.50 -16.87 7.43
C ALA A 38 -20.65 -17.19 6.20
N HIS A 39 -21.21 -17.04 5.00
CA HIS A 39 -20.46 -17.17 3.75
C HIS A 39 -19.38 -16.11 3.64
N GLU A 40 -19.75 -14.85 3.90
CA GLU A 40 -18.83 -13.71 3.87
C GLU A 40 -17.72 -13.87 4.92
N LEU A 41 -18.04 -14.24 6.14
CA LEU A 41 -17.05 -14.50 7.19
C LEU A 41 -16.05 -15.61 6.77
N LYS A 42 -16.52 -16.69 6.16
CA LYS A 42 -15.66 -17.74 5.65
C LYS A 42 -14.73 -17.24 4.54
N ARG A 43 -15.22 -16.36 3.66
CA ARG A 43 -14.43 -15.70 2.62
C ARG A 43 -13.29 -14.88 3.24
N LEU A 44 -13.63 -14.05 4.25
CA LEU A 44 -12.70 -13.21 4.97
C LEU A 44 -11.62 -14.03 5.70
N ILE A 45 -12.02 -15.07 6.45
CA ILE A 45 -11.09 -15.97 7.15
C ILE A 45 -10.10 -16.64 6.17
N ARG A 46 -10.56 -16.98 4.98
CA ARG A 46 -9.71 -17.52 3.91
C ARG A 46 -8.90 -16.46 3.17
N ARG A 47 -9.03 -15.19 3.55
CA ARG A 47 -8.40 -14.04 2.88
C ARG A 47 -8.70 -14.01 1.38
N GLN A 48 -9.87 -14.47 0.98
CA GLN A 48 -10.33 -14.44 -0.40
C GLN A 48 -11.00 -13.09 -0.68
N LEU A 49 -10.66 -12.50 -1.81
CA LEU A 49 -11.29 -11.27 -2.28
C LEU A 49 -12.62 -11.59 -2.99
N PRO A 50 -13.55 -10.63 -3.08
CA PRO A 50 -14.80 -10.84 -3.83
C PRO A 50 -14.53 -11.25 -5.27
N HIS A 51 -15.41 -12.09 -5.84
CA HIS A 51 -15.24 -12.54 -7.22
C HIS A 51 -15.24 -11.35 -8.19
N GLY A 52 -14.21 -11.28 -9.03
CA GLY A 52 -14.07 -10.21 -10.04
C GLY A 52 -13.81 -8.82 -9.45
N TRP A 53 -13.32 -8.74 -8.22
CA TRP A 53 -12.97 -7.48 -7.57
C TRP A 53 -11.98 -6.63 -8.38
N ASP A 54 -11.08 -7.28 -9.11
CA ASP A 54 -10.04 -6.67 -9.95
C ASP A 54 -10.52 -6.27 -11.35
N LYS A 55 -11.78 -6.55 -11.70
CA LYS A 55 -12.35 -6.11 -12.97
C LYS A 55 -12.58 -4.61 -12.99
N GLY A 56 -12.14 -3.97 -14.07
CA GLY A 56 -12.32 -2.53 -14.27
C GLY A 56 -11.40 -1.68 -13.40
N VAL A 57 -10.18 -2.15 -13.12
CA VAL A 57 -9.10 -1.32 -12.56
C VAL A 57 -8.99 -0.03 -13.36
N PRO A 58 -8.99 1.15 -12.72
CA PRO A 58 -8.94 2.42 -13.43
C PRO A 58 -7.76 2.51 -14.38
N ARG A 59 -8.01 2.98 -15.60
CA ARG A 59 -6.99 3.27 -16.61
C ARG A 59 -7.04 4.76 -16.92
N PHE A 60 -5.89 5.40 -16.81
CA PHE A 60 -5.73 6.83 -16.97
C PHE A 60 -5.06 7.14 -18.30
N HIS A 61 -5.75 7.91 -19.15
CA HIS A 61 -5.21 8.34 -20.42
C HIS A 61 -4.34 9.60 -20.28
N ALA A 62 -3.34 9.73 -21.10
CA ALA A 62 -2.50 10.92 -21.16
C ALA A 62 -3.31 12.12 -21.67
N THR A 63 -3.55 13.09 -20.81
CA THR A 63 -4.29 14.32 -21.15
C THR A 63 -3.39 15.54 -21.35
N GLY A 64 -2.07 15.36 -21.20
CA GLY A 64 -1.12 16.47 -21.14
C GLY A 64 -1.07 17.17 -19.78
N THR A 65 -2.00 16.87 -18.88
CA THR A 65 -2.05 17.43 -17.53
C THR A 65 -1.15 16.63 -16.59
N MET A 66 -0.41 17.34 -15.73
CA MET A 66 0.38 16.75 -14.66
C MET A 66 -0.52 16.36 -13.50
N THR A 67 -0.50 15.11 -13.08
CA THR A 67 -1.32 14.60 -11.97
C THR A 67 -0.43 13.98 -10.89
N ALA A 68 -0.59 14.42 -9.64
CA ALA A 68 0.11 13.80 -8.52
C ALA A 68 -0.39 12.37 -8.30
N THR A 69 0.54 11.42 -8.05
CA THR A 69 0.13 10.03 -7.87
C THR A 69 -0.74 9.82 -6.63
N ARG A 70 -0.66 10.69 -5.60
CA ARG A 70 -1.62 10.69 -4.49
C ARG A 70 -3.06 10.94 -4.93
N LYS A 71 -3.30 11.80 -5.96
CA LYS A 71 -4.63 12.03 -6.54
C LYS A 71 -5.13 10.82 -7.32
N SER A 72 -4.25 10.20 -8.09
CA SER A 72 -4.57 8.95 -8.79
C SER A 72 -4.86 7.84 -7.78
N SER A 73 -4.09 7.77 -6.69
CA SER A 73 -4.32 6.84 -5.58
C SER A 73 -5.70 7.03 -4.95
N HIS A 74 -6.14 8.27 -4.73
CA HIS A 74 -7.49 8.54 -4.23
C HIS A 74 -8.56 7.96 -5.15
N ALA A 75 -8.47 8.23 -6.46
CA ALA A 75 -9.44 7.70 -7.43
C ALA A 75 -9.47 6.16 -7.45
N VAL A 76 -8.29 5.53 -7.33
CA VAL A 76 -8.18 4.07 -7.27
C VAL A 76 -8.72 3.53 -5.94
N LEU A 77 -8.51 4.23 -4.83
CA LEU A 77 -9.07 3.87 -3.52
C LEU A 77 -10.60 3.86 -3.55
N GLN A 78 -11.25 4.83 -4.21
CA GLN A 78 -12.71 4.84 -4.37
C GLN A 78 -13.19 3.61 -5.17
N TRP A 79 -12.52 3.30 -6.28
CA TRP A 79 -12.82 2.10 -7.06
C TRP A 79 -12.64 0.83 -6.21
N ALA A 80 -11.53 0.71 -5.50
CA ALA A 80 -11.25 -0.45 -4.65
C ALA A 80 -12.28 -0.59 -3.52
N ALA A 81 -12.63 0.51 -2.87
CA ALA A 81 -13.62 0.54 -1.79
C ALA A 81 -15.02 0.10 -2.25
N ALA A 82 -15.38 0.38 -3.50
CA ALA A 82 -16.63 -0.10 -4.09
C ALA A 82 -16.63 -1.62 -4.41
N LYS A 83 -15.46 -2.23 -4.53
CA LYS A 83 -15.30 -3.66 -4.89
C LYS A 83 -14.93 -4.56 -3.71
N VAL A 84 -14.28 -4.00 -2.69
CA VAL A 84 -13.74 -4.71 -1.53
C VAL A 84 -14.37 -4.12 -0.25
N PRO A 85 -15.51 -4.68 0.21
CA PRO A 85 -16.24 -4.14 1.37
C PRO A 85 -15.40 -4.10 2.65
N GLU A 86 -14.49 -5.05 2.81
CA GLU A 86 -13.58 -5.15 3.95
C GLU A 86 -12.38 -4.18 3.89
N LEU A 87 -12.29 -3.33 2.87
CA LEU A 87 -11.24 -2.30 2.80
C LEU A 87 -11.59 -1.15 3.76
N VAL A 88 -10.73 -0.93 4.76
CA VAL A 88 -10.88 0.09 5.80
C VAL A 88 -9.55 0.77 6.05
N GLY A 89 -9.56 2.01 6.48
CA GLY A 89 -8.32 2.69 6.83
C GLY A 89 -8.47 4.19 6.98
N GLY A 90 -7.34 4.89 6.94
CA GLY A 90 -7.34 6.34 7.13
C GLY A 90 -5.93 6.91 7.28
N SER A 91 -5.82 8.03 7.98
CA SER A 91 -4.57 8.78 8.05
C SER A 91 -4.22 9.20 9.48
N ALA A 92 -2.92 9.38 9.71
CA ALA A 92 -2.38 9.96 10.94
C ALA A 92 -2.49 11.51 10.87
N ASP A 93 -3.73 12.00 10.97
CA ASP A 93 -4.11 13.43 10.96
C ASP A 93 -3.74 14.21 9.69
N LEU A 94 -3.52 13.52 8.58
CA LEU A 94 -3.11 14.09 7.30
C LEU A 94 -4.07 13.76 6.14
N ALA A 95 -5.31 13.35 6.44
CA ALA A 95 -6.28 12.91 5.42
C ALA A 95 -6.48 13.91 4.27
N PRO A 96 -6.60 15.24 4.50
CA PRO A 96 -6.75 16.22 3.41
C PRO A 96 -5.53 16.29 2.48
N SER A 97 -4.33 15.99 3.01
CA SER A 97 -3.09 16.04 2.25
C SER A 97 -2.74 14.71 1.60
N THR A 98 -2.97 13.59 2.28
CA THR A 98 -2.69 12.25 1.74
C THR A 98 -3.78 11.75 0.80
N LEU A 99 -5.00 12.31 0.90
CA LEU A 99 -6.18 11.92 0.14
C LEU A 99 -6.55 10.43 0.35
N ALA A 100 -6.20 9.86 1.50
CA ALA A 100 -6.42 8.47 1.84
C ALA A 100 -7.70 8.31 2.69
N VAL A 101 -8.83 8.69 2.10
CA VAL A 101 -10.16 8.65 2.69
C VAL A 101 -11.12 7.99 1.70
N ILE A 102 -12.07 7.21 2.19
CA ILE A 102 -13.14 6.60 1.37
C ILE A 102 -14.32 7.56 1.36
N ASP A 103 -14.60 8.14 0.20
CA ASP A 103 -15.66 9.14 0.03
C ASP A 103 -17.03 8.53 0.34
N GLY A 104 -17.84 9.26 1.08
CA GLY A 104 -19.19 8.85 1.44
C GLY A 104 -19.29 7.70 2.46
N ALA A 105 -18.16 7.16 2.92
CA ALA A 105 -18.16 6.20 4.02
C ALA A 105 -18.13 6.92 5.37
N ASP A 106 -18.84 6.36 6.35
CA ASP A 106 -18.84 6.87 7.71
C ASP A 106 -17.49 6.70 8.40
N ASP A 107 -17.24 7.55 9.40
CA ASP A 107 -16.10 7.41 10.29
C ASP A 107 -16.38 6.35 11.37
N VAL A 108 -15.34 5.62 11.74
CA VAL A 108 -15.36 4.77 12.93
C VAL A 108 -15.30 5.67 14.17
N ARG A 109 -16.31 5.58 15.04
CA ARG A 109 -16.45 6.38 16.26
C ARG A 109 -16.92 5.52 17.41
N PRO A 110 -16.73 5.92 18.67
CA PRO A 110 -17.32 5.24 19.82
C PRO A 110 -18.82 5.07 19.66
N GLY A 111 -19.30 3.83 19.73
CA GLY A 111 -20.71 3.48 19.50
C GLY A 111 -21.16 3.38 18.05
N ALA A 112 -20.29 3.71 17.05
CA ALA A 112 -20.58 3.64 15.62
C ALA A 112 -19.39 3.00 14.89
N TYR A 113 -19.29 1.66 14.99
CA TYR A 113 -18.14 0.89 14.50
C TYR A 113 -18.30 0.37 13.06
N ALA A 114 -19.43 0.66 12.40
CA ALA A 114 -19.69 0.23 11.03
C ALA A 114 -19.00 1.09 9.95
N GLY A 115 -18.37 2.20 10.35
CA GLY A 115 -17.63 3.08 9.47
C GLY A 115 -16.39 2.42 8.85
N ARG A 116 -15.87 3.03 7.80
CA ARG A 116 -14.68 2.54 7.08
C ARG A 116 -13.51 3.51 7.12
N ASN A 117 -13.74 4.76 7.54
CA ASN A 117 -12.71 5.77 7.73
C ASN A 117 -12.24 5.81 9.19
N LEU A 118 -10.92 5.71 9.40
CA LEU A 118 -10.30 5.78 10.71
C LEU A 118 -9.43 7.04 10.83
N HIS A 119 -9.59 7.76 11.93
CA HIS A 119 -8.80 8.93 12.28
C HIS A 119 -7.81 8.58 13.37
N PHE A 120 -6.56 8.32 13.01
CA PHE A 120 -5.55 7.84 13.95
C PHE A 120 -4.92 8.94 14.80
N GLY A 121 -5.09 10.22 14.40
CA GLY A 121 -4.37 11.34 15.00
C GLY A 121 -2.87 11.29 14.67
N VAL A 122 -2.08 12.17 15.26
CA VAL A 122 -0.61 12.20 15.10
C VAL A 122 0.01 11.05 15.89
N ARG A 123 -0.12 9.82 15.36
CA ARG A 123 0.27 8.55 16.04
C ARG A 123 0.67 7.48 15.02
N GLU A 124 1.70 7.72 14.25
CA GLU A 124 2.10 6.85 13.13
C GLU A 124 2.39 5.43 13.59
N HIS A 125 3.10 5.24 14.69
CA HIS A 125 3.38 3.90 15.21
C HIS A 125 2.12 3.16 15.62
N ALA A 126 1.23 3.82 16.35
CA ALA A 126 -0.06 3.25 16.76
C ALA A 126 -0.95 2.96 15.54
N MET A 127 -0.99 3.86 14.54
CA MET A 127 -1.67 3.61 13.27
C MET A 127 -1.17 2.32 12.61
N GLY A 128 0.14 2.15 12.48
CA GLY A 128 0.72 0.94 11.90
C GLY A 128 0.36 -0.32 12.69
N ALA A 129 0.38 -0.25 14.02
CA ALA A 129 0.00 -1.36 14.89
C ALA A 129 -1.50 -1.70 14.77
N ILE A 130 -2.37 -0.69 14.70
CA ILE A 130 -3.82 -0.87 14.51
C ILE A 130 -4.10 -1.47 13.12
N VAL A 131 -3.45 -0.98 12.06
CA VAL A 131 -3.56 -1.55 10.71
C VAL A 131 -3.15 -3.02 10.70
N ASN A 132 -2.06 -3.38 11.38
CA ASN A 132 -1.65 -4.78 11.52
C ASN A 132 -2.72 -5.61 12.26
N GLY A 133 -3.28 -5.09 13.35
CA GLY A 133 -4.34 -5.75 14.12
C GLY A 133 -5.61 -5.97 13.30
N LEU A 134 -6.07 -4.96 12.55
CA LEU A 134 -7.23 -5.05 11.67
C LEU A 134 -7.00 -6.10 10.57
N THR A 135 -5.80 -6.12 9.98
CA THR A 135 -5.44 -7.09 8.94
C THR A 135 -5.34 -8.52 9.49
N LEU A 136 -4.87 -8.70 10.73
CA LEU A 136 -4.90 -9.98 11.42
C LEU A 136 -6.34 -10.48 11.66
N HIS A 137 -7.30 -9.57 11.81
CA HIS A 137 -8.73 -9.86 11.91
C HIS A 137 -9.43 -9.90 10.54
N TYR A 138 -8.67 -10.20 9.49
CA TYR A 138 -9.15 -10.48 8.14
C TYR A 138 -9.67 -9.28 7.35
N LEU A 139 -9.54 -8.06 7.83
CA LEU A 139 -9.84 -6.86 7.06
C LEU A 139 -8.70 -6.54 6.07
N ARG A 140 -9.00 -5.77 5.04
CA ARG A 140 -8.00 -5.13 4.18
C ARG A 140 -7.77 -3.72 4.72
N ALA A 141 -6.76 -3.59 5.59
CA ALA A 141 -6.54 -2.34 6.29
C ALA A 141 -5.39 -1.54 5.68
N TYR A 142 -5.58 -0.22 5.60
CA TYR A 142 -4.52 0.71 5.19
C TYR A 142 -4.34 1.85 6.19
N GLY A 143 -3.12 2.37 6.26
CA GLY A 143 -2.78 3.56 7.02
C GLY A 143 -1.92 4.51 6.20
N SER A 144 -2.18 5.81 6.29
CA SER A 144 -1.52 6.82 5.47
C SER A 144 -0.91 7.96 6.27
N THR A 145 0.26 8.39 5.84
CA THR A 145 0.98 9.58 6.32
C THR A 145 1.94 10.08 5.25
N PHE A 146 2.79 11.06 5.55
CA PHE A 146 3.89 11.44 4.66
C PHE A 146 5.04 10.44 4.75
N LEU A 147 5.82 10.31 3.69
CA LEU A 147 6.93 9.35 3.64
C LEU A 147 7.96 9.60 4.75
N VAL A 148 8.29 10.87 5.04
CA VAL A 148 9.22 11.22 6.12
C VAL A 148 8.77 10.69 7.47
N PHE A 149 7.46 10.65 7.74
CA PHE A 149 6.91 10.17 9.00
C PHE A 149 6.83 8.64 9.11
N SER A 150 7.21 7.92 8.05
CA SER A 150 7.41 6.47 8.13
C SER A 150 8.46 6.08 9.17
N ASP A 151 9.39 6.99 9.50
CA ASP A 151 10.38 6.78 10.55
C ASP A 151 9.73 6.56 11.91
N TYR A 152 8.64 7.28 12.23
CA TYR A 152 7.92 7.09 13.49
C TYR A 152 7.19 5.74 13.58
N MET A 153 6.87 5.10 12.46
CA MET A 153 6.17 3.81 12.44
C MET A 153 7.02 2.63 11.96
N ARG A 154 8.33 2.82 11.83
CA ARG A 154 9.26 1.82 11.30
C ARG A 154 9.15 0.46 12.02
N GLY A 155 8.98 0.47 13.34
CA GLY A 155 8.80 -0.75 14.15
C GLY A 155 7.56 -1.55 13.77
N SER A 156 6.42 -0.90 13.61
CA SER A 156 5.15 -1.56 13.22
C SER A 156 5.18 -2.08 11.77
N ILE A 157 5.83 -1.36 10.84
CA ILE A 157 6.05 -1.84 9.46
C ILE A 157 6.93 -3.10 9.47
N ARG A 158 8.04 -3.06 10.23
CA ARG A 158 8.94 -4.22 10.35
C ARG A 158 8.23 -5.44 10.93
N LEU A 159 7.36 -5.24 11.92
CA LEU A 159 6.56 -6.34 12.49
C LEU A 159 5.57 -6.91 11.47
N ALA A 160 4.91 -6.07 10.66
CA ALA A 160 4.04 -6.55 9.60
C ALA A 160 4.81 -7.48 8.63
N ALA A 161 6.02 -7.07 8.22
CA ALA A 161 6.87 -7.87 7.35
C ALA A 161 7.32 -9.18 8.01
N LEU A 162 7.77 -9.14 9.28
CA LEU A 162 8.20 -10.31 10.03
C LEU A 162 7.07 -11.33 10.24
N MET A 163 5.86 -10.85 10.46
CA MET A 163 4.67 -11.67 10.69
C MET A 163 3.97 -12.12 9.40
N GLY A 164 4.40 -11.64 8.23
CA GLY A 164 3.73 -11.91 6.95
C GLY A 164 2.31 -11.33 6.89
N VAL A 165 2.07 -10.17 7.51
CA VAL A 165 0.74 -9.54 7.56
C VAL A 165 0.58 -8.61 6.36
N PRO A 166 -0.43 -8.80 5.48
CA PRO A 166 -0.61 -7.99 4.28
C PRO A 166 -1.25 -6.62 4.56
N SER A 167 -0.65 -5.87 5.48
CA SER A 167 -1.00 -4.48 5.78
C SER A 167 -0.60 -3.56 4.63
N ILE A 168 -1.39 -2.52 4.38
CA ILE A 168 -1.13 -1.55 3.32
C ILE A 168 -0.73 -0.23 3.97
N PHE A 169 0.44 0.28 3.61
CA PHE A 169 0.93 1.58 4.06
C PHE A 169 1.03 2.53 2.86
N VAL A 170 0.37 3.68 2.95
CA VAL A 170 0.29 4.66 1.86
C VAL A 170 1.03 5.91 2.29
N PHE A 171 2.21 6.13 1.72
CA PHE A 171 3.06 7.28 2.03
C PHE A 171 3.08 8.26 0.87
N THR A 172 2.66 9.49 1.14
CA THR A 172 2.69 10.57 0.16
C THR A 172 3.88 11.50 0.40
N HIS A 173 4.08 12.50 -0.48
CA HIS A 173 5.21 13.43 -0.36
C HIS A 173 6.55 12.70 -0.49
N ASP A 174 6.72 12.02 -1.63
CA ASP A 174 7.70 10.97 -1.90
C ASP A 174 9.16 11.43 -2.02
N SER A 175 9.40 12.75 -2.14
CA SER A 175 10.72 13.26 -2.48
C SER A 175 10.90 14.73 -2.11
N ILE A 176 12.09 15.26 -2.32
CA ILE A 176 12.39 16.69 -2.17
C ILE A 176 11.54 17.57 -3.12
N GLY A 177 10.93 16.98 -4.16
CA GLY A 177 10.02 17.64 -5.09
C GLY A 177 8.65 18.00 -4.50
N LEU A 178 8.38 17.71 -3.22
CA LEU A 178 7.15 18.10 -2.55
C LEU A 178 6.97 19.64 -2.43
N GLY A 179 8.07 20.40 -2.43
CA GLY A 179 8.05 21.85 -2.57
C GLY A 179 8.12 22.61 -1.23
N GLU A 180 7.13 23.43 -0.97
CA GLU A 180 7.11 24.47 0.09
C GLU A 180 7.11 23.97 1.53
N ASP A 181 6.75 22.71 1.79
CA ASP A 181 6.73 22.14 3.14
C ASP A 181 8.14 22.11 3.77
N GLY A 182 9.19 22.18 2.95
CA GLY A 182 10.57 22.35 3.35
C GLY A 182 11.25 21.08 3.90
N PRO A 183 12.49 21.23 4.42
CA PRO A 183 13.37 20.10 4.75
C PRO A 183 12.84 19.18 5.85
N THR A 184 11.97 19.66 6.74
CA THR A 184 11.35 18.82 7.78
C THR A 184 10.39 17.76 7.21
N HIS A 185 9.97 17.92 5.95
CA HIS A 185 9.02 17.04 5.27
C HIS A 185 9.60 16.36 4.04
N GLN A 186 10.83 16.73 3.65
CA GLN A 186 11.52 16.20 2.47
C GLN A 186 12.26 14.90 2.78
N PRO A 187 11.75 13.74 2.34
CA PRO A 187 12.38 12.45 2.63
C PRO A 187 13.65 12.27 1.77
N ILE A 188 14.67 11.67 2.35
CA ILE A 188 15.95 11.31 1.69
C ILE A 188 16.23 9.82 1.89
N GLU A 189 16.48 9.39 3.12
CA GLU A 189 16.91 8.03 3.48
C GLU A 189 15.76 7.05 3.66
N GLN A 190 14.52 7.51 3.80
CA GLN A 190 13.35 6.67 4.12
C GLN A 190 13.14 5.57 3.10
N LEU A 191 13.27 5.90 1.79
CA LEU A 191 13.09 4.93 0.72
C LEU A 191 14.11 3.79 0.80
N ALA A 192 15.39 4.12 0.99
CA ALA A 192 16.45 3.12 1.14
C ALA A 192 16.23 2.28 2.40
N GLY A 193 15.85 2.94 3.51
CA GLY A 193 15.54 2.30 4.77
C GLY A 193 14.36 1.32 4.71
N LEU A 194 13.31 1.64 3.96
CA LEU A 194 12.17 0.75 3.74
C LEU A 194 12.57 -0.43 2.84
N ARG A 195 13.32 -0.18 1.76
CA ARG A 195 13.80 -1.24 0.85
C ARG A 195 14.75 -2.23 1.52
N ALA A 196 15.41 -1.84 2.60
CA ALA A 196 16.27 -2.72 3.38
C ALA A 196 15.50 -3.71 4.29
N MET A 197 14.18 -3.59 4.42
CA MET A 197 13.37 -4.50 5.24
C MET A 197 13.00 -5.77 4.46
N PRO A 198 13.46 -6.97 4.86
CA PRO A 198 13.05 -8.21 4.22
C PRO A 198 11.54 -8.44 4.35
N GLY A 199 10.91 -8.93 3.28
CA GLY A 199 9.48 -9.26 3.27
C GLY A 199 8.55 -8.05 3.12
N LEU A 200 9.08 -6.84 2.87
CA LEU A 200 8.30 -5.63 2.60
C LEU A 200 8.30 -5.33 1.10
N ALA A 201 7.12 -5.28 0.48
CA ALA A 201 6.99 -4.80 -0.88
C ALA A 201 6.97 -3.26 -0.89
N VAL A 202 7.98 -2.64 -1.49
CA VAL A 202 8.10 -1.18 -1.58
C VAL A 202 7.86 -0.74 -3.02
N ILE A 203 6.72 -0.10 -3.27
CA ILE A 203 6.23 0.26 -4.61
C ILE A 203 6.19 1.77 -4.72
N ARG A 204 6.92 2.33 -5.68
CA ARG A 204 6.97 3.76 -5.95
C ARG A 204 6.55 4.04 -7.39
N PRO A 205 5.24 4.18 -7.65
CA PRO A 205 4.71 4.30 -9.00
C PRO A 205 5.13 5.63 -9.66
N ALA A 206 5.49 5.56 -10.94
CA ALA A 206 5.90 6.71 -11.74
C ALA A 206 4.71 7.54 -12.25
N GLY A 207 3.51 7.00 -12.24
CA GLY A 207 2.32 7.70 -12.74
C GLY A 207 1.02 7.00 -12.37
N ALA A 208 -0.09 7.51 -12.91
CA ALA A 208 -1.43 7.09 -12.52
C ALA A 208 -1.72 5.60 -12.78
N ASN A 209 -1.28 5.06 -13.91
CA ASN A 209 -1.52 3.66 -14.27
C ASN A 209 -0.74 2.69 -13.38
N GLU A 210 0.53 2.98 -13.09
CA GLU A 210 1.29 2.19 -12.11
C GLU A 210 0.69 2.28 -10.70
N THR A 211 0.12 3.44 -10.32
CA THR A 211 -0.58 3.61 -9.04
C THR A 211 -1.79 2.69 -8.95
N ALA A 212 -2.54 2.53 -10.05
CA ALA A 212 -3.68 1.61 -10.08
C ALA A 212 -3.24 0.15 -9.92
N LEU A 213 -2.17 -0.25 -10.62
CA LEU A 213 -1.58 -1.58 -10.48
C LEU A 213 -0.98 -1.82 -9.09
N ALA A 214 -0.36 -0.79 -8.48
CA ALA A 214 0.18 -0.87 -7.12
C ALA A 214 -0.91 -1.15 -6.07
N TRP A 215 -2.06 -0.49 -6.16
CA TRP A 215 -3.21 -0.78 -5.31
C TRP A 215 -3.75 -2.20 -5.54
N ARG A 216 -3.90 -2.61 -6.81
CA ARG A 216 -4.30 -3.98 -7.15
C ARG A 216 -3.37 -5.00 -6.50
N TYR A 217 -2.07 -4.82 -6.65
CA TYR A 217 -1.05 -5.67 -6.05
C TYR A 217 -1.17 -5.72 -4.52
N ALA A 218 -1.24 -4.55 -3.87
CA ALA A 218 -1.30 -4.46 -2.41
C ALA A 218 -2.58 -5.10 -1.83
N ILE A 219 -3.73 -4.92 -2.48
CA ILE A 219 -5.00 -5.55 -2.07
C ILE A 219 -4.95 -7.06 -2.26
N ALA A 220 -4.32 -7.55 -3.34
CA ALA A 220 -4.18 -8.97 -3.62
C ALA A 220 -3.19 -9.68 -2.70
N ALA A 221 -2.26 -8.96 -2.07
CA ALA A 221 -1.25 -9.53 -1.19
C ALA A 221 -1.86 -10.34 -0.06
N ARG A 222 -1.21 -11.46 0.31
CA ARG A 222 -1.69 -12.39 1.36
C ARG A 222 -0.71 -12.59 2.50
N GLU A 223 0.59 -12.49 2.22
CA GLU A 223 1.66 -12.96 3.11
C GLU A 223 2.76 -11.92 3.32
N HIS A 224 2.57 -10.70 2.82
CA HIS A 224 3.54 -9.62 3.00
C HIS A 224 2.84 -8.26 2.99
N PRO A 225 3.34 -7.28 3.76
CA PRO A 225 2.87 -5.91 3.70
C PRO A 225 3.36 -5.20 2.44
N SER A 226 2.61 -4.18 2.04
CA SER A 226 2.95 -3.33 0.90
C SER A 226 3.02 -1.87 1.33
N VAL A 227 4.03 -1.16 0.82
CA VAL A 227 4.18 0.29 0.95
C VAL A 227 4.03 0.93 -0.42
N LEU A 228 3.07 1.83 -0.56
CA LEU A 228 2.85 2.65 -1.74
C LEU A 228 3.42 4.04 -1.48
N ILE A 229 4.39 4.47 -2.28
CA ILE A 229 5.07 5.76 -2.14
C ILE A 229 4.65 6.68 -3.28
N LEU A 230 3.98 7.77 -2.93
CA LEU A 230 3.21 8.61 -3.86
C LEU A 230 3.70 10.06 -3.87
N SER A 231 3.71 10.68 -5.04
CA SER A 231 4.13 12.07 -5.20
C SER A 231 3.07 13.08 -4.71
N ARG A 232 3.53 14.22 -4.17
CA ARG A 232 2.71 15.43 -3.96
C ARG A 232 2.62 16.25 -5.22
N GLN A 233 3.74 16.42 -5.89
CA GLN A 233 3.84 17.14 -7.16
C GLN A 233 3.17 16.36 -8.30
N GLY A 234 2.71 17.08 -9.30
CA GLY A 234 2.17 16.48 -10.52
C GLY A 234 3.26 15.81 -11.35
N VAL A 235 2.95 14.65 -11.89
CA VAL A 235 3.77 13.90 -12.86
C VAL A 235 2.96 13.62 -14.12
N PRO A 236 3.59 13.44 -15.28
CA PRO A 236 2.90 13.04 -16.50
C PRO A 236 2.24 11.67 -16.34
N THR A 237 1.09 11.50 -16.98
CA THR A 237 0.46 10.18 -17.11
C THR A 237 0.92 9.54 -18.41
N TRP A 238 1.50 8.34 -18.32
CA TRP A 238 1.84 7.53 -19.47
C TRP A 238 0.59 6.90 -20.08
N ASN A 239 0.61 6.70 -21.40
CA ASN A 239 -0.45 5.93 -22.06
C ASN A 239 -0.56 4.55 -21.38
N PRO A 240 -1.76 4.03 -21.08
CA PRO A 240 -1.93 2.70 -20.48
C PRO A 240 -1.20 1.58 -21.24
N ALA A 241 -1.12 1.67 -22.57
CA ALA A 241 -0.40 0.69 -23.39
C ALA A 241 1.13 0.65 -23.15
N ALA A 242 1.70 1.69 -22.53
CA ALA A 242 3.12 1.73 -22.20
C ALA A 242 3.45 1.07 -20.85
N VAL A 243 2.43 0.74 -20.06
CA VAL A 243 2.58 0.14 -18.72
C VAL A 243 2.01 -1.28 -18.78
N PRO A 244 2.83 -2.33 -18.71
CA PRO A 244 2.36 -3.71 -18.69
C PRO A 244 1.42 -3.97 -17.50
N ASP A 245 0.42 -4.83 -17.69
CA ASP A 245 -0.54 -5.16 -16.62
C ASP A 245 0.13 -5.86 -15.42
N ASP A 246 1.28 -6.48 -15.61
CA ASP A 246 2.11 -7.15 -14.60
C ASP A 246 3.37 -6.35 -14.22
N ALA A 247 3.37 -5.03 -14.47
CA ALA A 247 4.52 -4.16 -14.22
C ALA A 247 5.02 -4.22 -12.76
N ILE A 248 4.10 -4.29 -11.81
CA ILE A 248 4.43 -4.32 -10.38
C ILE A 248 4.98 -5.69 -9.98
N GLU A 249 4.38 -6.75 -10.47
CA GLU A 249 4.79 -8.14 -10.21
C GLU A 249 6.20 -8.42 -10.76
N ARG A 250 6.56 -7.84 -11.90
CA ARG A 250 7.91 -7.91 -12.48
C ARG A 250 8.94 -7.12 -11.67
N GLY A 251 8.50 -6.10 -10.93
CA GLY A 251 9.38 -5.19 -10.18
C GLY A 251 10.11 -4.15 -11.05
N ALA A 252 10.39 -4.46 -12.30
CA ALA A 252 10.96 -3.54 -13.29
C ALA A 252 10.53 -3.93 -14.72
N TYR A 253 10.43 -2.95 -15.60
CA TYR A 253 10.12 -3.17 -17.01
C TYR A 253 10.73 -2.05 -17.87
N VAL A 254 10.87 -2.30 -19.17
CA VAL A 254 11.35 -1.32 -20.13
C VAL A 254 10.20 -0.40 -20.51
N LEU A 255 10.20 0.82 -19.96
CA LEU A 255 9.19 1.84 -20.27
C LEU A 255 9.44 2.47 -21.65
N ARG A 256 10.71 2.67 -22.01
CA ARG A 256 11.12 3.28 -23.27
C ARG A 256 12.45 2.70 -23.71
N ASP A 257 12.51 2.27 -24.95
CA ASP A 257 13.71 1.78 -25.57
C ASP A 257 14.03 2.60 -26.81
N SER A 258 15.30 2.97 -26.98
CA SER A 258 15.84 3.55 -28.20
C SER A 258 16.83 2.60 -28.89
N TYR A 259 17.01 1.40 -28.32
CA TYR A 259 17.87 0.38 -28.84
C TYR A 259 17.39 -0.10 -30.22
N ARG A 260 18.34 -0.30 -31.13
CA ARG A 260 18.11 -0.92 -32.44
C ARG A 260 19.14 -2.00 -32.65
N GLU A 261 18.67 -3.21 -32.87
CA GLU A 261 19.56 -4.33 -33.21
C GLU A 261 20.47 -3.97 -34.40
N PRO A 262 21.72 -4.49 -34.45
CA PRO A 262 22.26 -5.61 -33.63
C PRO A 262 23.13 -5.17 -32.44
N HIS A 263 23.16 -3.90 -32.06
CA HIS A 263 24.07 -3.40 -31.02
C HIS A 263 23.38 -3.36 -29.66
N PRO A 264 24.01 -3.86 -28.55
CA PRO A 264 23.47 -3.72 -27.20
C PRO A 264 23.42 -2.25 -26.79
N PRO A 265 22.52 -1.86 -25.84
CA PRO A 265 22.46 -0.49 -25.36
C PRO A 265 23.77 -0.10 -24.67
N GLU A 266 24.31 1.07 -25.00
CA GLU A 266 25.50 1.60 -24.33
C GLU A 266 25.22 2.12 -22.91
N LEU A 267 23.95 2.49 -22.63
CA LEU A 267 23.52 3.03 -21.36
C LEU A 267 22.11 2.55 -21.03
N ILE A 268 21.92 2.14 -19.77
CA ILE A 268 20.62 1.81 -19.20
C ILE A 268 20.32 2.82 -18.08
N LEU A 269 19.18 3.52 -18.17
CA LEU A 269 18.69 4.43 -17.14
C LEU A 269 17.63 3.71 -16.32
N ILE A 270 17.85 3.59 -15.01
CA ILE A 270 16.91 3.00 -14.07
C ILE A 270 16.36 4.11 -13.18
N ALA A 271 15.03 4.23 -13.09
CA ALA A 271 14.37 5.22 -12.27
C ALA A 271 13.08 4.66 -11.67
N THR A 272 12.59 5.28 -10.59
CA THR A 272 11.32 4.93 -9.93
C THR A 272 10.57 6.21 -9.56
N GLY A 273 9.24 6.13 -9.46
CA GLY A 273 8.42 7.25 -9.01
C GLY A 273 8.57 8.51 -9.86
N SER A 274 8.62 9.65 -9.21
CA SER A 274 8.67 10.95 -9.88
C SER A 274 9.92 11.18 -10.72
N GLU A 275 11.03 10.48 -10.46
CA GLU A 275 12.28 10.61 -11.21
C GLU A 275 12.21 10.03 -12.63
N VAL A 276 11.30 9.11 -12.91
CA VAL A 276 11.07 8.54 -14.26
C VAL A 276 10.76 9.63 -15.29
N HIS A 277 10.19 10.75 -14.83
CA HIS A 277 9.80 11.87 -15.67
C HIS A 277 10.88 12.93 -15.87
N MET A 278 12.07 12.73 -15.34
CA MET A 278 13.18 13.66 -15.56
C MET A 278 13.48 13.71 -17.06
N ARG A 279 13.05 14.82 -17.67
CA ARG A 279 13.13 15.03 -19.10
C ARG A 279 14.56 15.26 -19.55
N LYS A 280 14.90 14.57 -20.62
CA LYS A 280 16.14 14.58 -21.41
C LYS A 280 17.36 14.19 -20.57
N PRO A 281 18.06 13.13 -20.96
CA PRO A 281 19.46 13.09 -20.64
C PRO A 281 20.01 14.46 -21.09
N PRO A 282 20.85 15.13 -20.27
CA PRO A 282 21.56 16.30 -20.76
C PRO A 282 22.12 15.85 -22.11
N THR A 283 21.76 16.55 -23.17
CA THR A 283 22.44 16.36 -24.45
C THR A 283 23.90 16.53 -24.10
N CYS A 284 24.63 15.43 -24.07
CA CYS A 284 26.07 15.47 -24.03
C CYS A 284 26.44 16.17 -25.33
N SER A 285 26.54 17.51 -25.26
CA SER A 285 27.15 18.26 -26.33
C SER A 285 28.58 17.72 -26.34
N ARG A 286 28.88 16.82 -27.27
CA ARG A 286 30.25 16.54 -27.64
C ARG A 286 30.83 17.94 -27.90
N ARG A 287 31.60 18.46 -26.94
CA ARG A 287 32.53 19.53 -27.24
C ARG A 287 33.37 18.94 -28.35
N ARG A 288 33.08 19.32 -29.59
CA ARG A 288 33.98 19.09 -30.71
C ARG A 288 35.27 19.80 -30.28
N GLY A 289 36.26 19.00 -29.97
CA GLY A 289 37.59 19.52 -29.70
C GLY A 289 37.97 20.38 -30.89
N SER A 290 38.27 21.63 -30.66
CA SER A 290 38.92 22.46 -31.64
C SER A 290 40.24 21.73 -32.02
N PRO A 291 40.57 21.60 -33.32
CA PRO A 291 41.85 21.03 -33.71
C PRO A 291 42.97 21.92 -33.14
N PRO A 292 44.12 21.36 -32.77
CA PRO A 292 45.26 22.15 -32.32
C PRO A 292 45.64 23.08 -33.46
N ALA A 293 45.82 24.36 -33.12
CA ALA A 293 46.39 25.35 -34.02
C ALA A 293 47.79 24.89 -34.41
N SER A 294 48.04 24.87 -35.72
CA SER A 294 49.31 24.63 -36.36
C SER A 294 50.27 25.80 -36.12
#